data_33b32535dadbbe42222a58c8e5049468
#
_entry.id   33b32535dadbbe42222a58c8e5049468
#
_cell.length_a   1.000
_cell.length_b   1.000
_cell.length_c   1.000
_cell.angle_alpha   90.00
_cell.angle_beta   90.00
_cell.angle_gamma   90.00
#
_symmetry.space_group_name_H-M   'P 1'
#
loop_
_entity.id
_entity.type
_entity.pdbx_description
1 polymer ?
#
loop_
_entity_poly.entity_id
_entity_poly.type
_entity_poly.pdbx_seq_one_letter_code
_entity_poly.pdbx_strand_id
1 'polypeptide(L)'
;MKFTRGQEENVIIANVIDPHHIFVHIAAYDESLKKMTSSLKSANKNSQKNACIPIEGSYVVVEHKDPIRGNWHRALVKKTDMNTETVHVMLVDWGLNAVVSWNSVRLLSESFTKLESQAVLVKMVHVEPSEVGQPWSESAKVFLQKFFRMQDVLKMVVHNVDPLEVALFECLGNVDICINAQLVAENYGRSSGTVSQTIEWSRNPA
;
A
#
# COMPACT_ATOMS: atom_id res chain seq x y z
N MET A 1 8.03 6.14 8.62
CA MET A 1 9.05 5.05 8.61
C MET A 1 10.26 5.50 7.81
N LYS A 2 11.48 5.07 8.20
CA LYS A 2 12.72 5.38 7.45
C LYS A 2 13.34 4.07 6.99
N PHE A 3 13.85 4.05 5.76
CA PHE A 3 14.51 2.90 5.15
C PHE A 3 15.96 3.25 4.79
N THR A 4 16.80 2.23 4.61
CA THR A 4 18.18 2.35 4.12
C THR A 4 18.37 1.40 2.95
N ARG A 5 19.30 1.75 2.05
CA ARG A 5 19.64 0.90 0.91
C ARG A 5 20.21 -0.44 1.40
N GLY A 6 19.77 -1.54 0.81
CA GLY A 6 20.12 -2.90 1.20
C GLY A 6 19.33 -3.44 2.40
N GLN A 7 18.42 -2.64 3.00
CA GLN A 7 17.56 -3.11 4.08
C GLN A 7 16.58 -4.17 3.54
N GLU A 8 16.42 -5.23 4.32
CA GLU A 8 15.42 -6.27 4.06
C GLU A 8 14.28 -6.16 5.07
N GLU A 9 13.04 -6.30 4.58
CA GLU A 9 11.84 -6.29 5.40
C GLU A 9 10.85 -7.35 4.94
N ASN A 10 10.14 -7.92 5.88
CA ASN A 10 8.97 -8.74 5.58
C ASN A 10 7.75 -7.83 5.40
N VAL A 11 7.08 -7.94 4.27
CA VAL A 11 5.96 -7.08 3.89
C VAL A 11 4.75 -7.87 3.41
N ILE A 12 3.58 -7.24 3.54
CA ILE A 12 2.31 -7.73 2.98
C ILE A 12 1.79 -6.66 2.02
N ILE A 13 1.38 -7.05 0.82
CA ILE A 13 0.79 -6.09 -0.12
C ILE A 13 -0.56 -5.61 0.42
N ALA A 14 -0.70 -4.31 0.60
CA ALA A 14 -1.90 -3.65 1.09
C ALA A 14 -2.80 -3.14 -0.05
N ASN A 15 -2.18 -2.64 -1.13
CA ASN A 15 -2.89 -2.17 -2.33
C ASN A 15 -1.95 -2.17 -3.53
N VAL A 16 -2.50 -2.41 -4.72
CA VAL A 16 -1.77 -2.36 -6.00
C VAL A 16 -2.51 -1.42 -6.94
N ILE A 17 -1.86 -0.33 -7.33
CA ILE A 17 -2.32 0.53 -8.42
C ILE A 17 -1.66 0.04 -9.72
N ASP A 18 -0.34 -0.07 -9.71
CA ASP A 18 0.50 -0.63 -10.77
C ASP A 18 1.88 -1.01 -10.16
N PRO A 19 2.82 -1.61 -10.91
CA PRO A 19 4.14 -1.98 -10.41
C PRO A 19 5.02 -0.82 -9.89
N HIS A 20 4.73 0.41 -10.27
CA HIS A 20 5.40 1.61 -9.74
C HIS A 20 4.67 2.26 -8.57
N HIS A 21 3.46 1.79 -8.24
CA HIS A 21 2.64 2.31 -7.16
C HIS A 21 1.98 1.15 -6.38
N ILE A 22 2.78 0.49 -5.57
CA ILE A 22 2.35 -0.58 -4.67
C ILE A 22 2.39 -0.05 -3.24
N PHE A 23 1.36 -0.29 -2.46
CA PHE A 23 1.37 -0.02 -1.03
C PHE A 23 1.59 -1.33 -0.29
N VAL A 24 2.53 -1.31 0.65
CA VAL A 24 2.85 -2.47 1.50
C VAL A 24 2.73 -2.11 2.97
N HIS A 25 2.43 -3.11 3.79
CA HIS A 25 2.59 -3.07 5.25
C HIS A 25 3.89 -3.79 5.63
N ILE A 26 4.59 -3.26 6.61
CA ILE A 26 5.66 -4.00 7.27
C ILE A 26 5.01 -5.06 8.17
N ALA A 27 5.30 -6.33 7.92
CA ALA A 27 4.63 -7.46 8.59
C ALA A 27 4.75 -7.41 10.12
N ALA A 28 5.85 -6.88 10.65
CA ALA A 28 6.05 -6.70 12.09
C ALA A 28 5.00 -5.82 12.77
N TYR A 29 4.30 -4.94 12.03
CA TYR A 29 3.25 -4.05 12.57
C TYR A 29 1.83 -4.56 12.31
N ASP A 30 1.64 -5.69 11.63
CA ASP A 30 0.32 -6.20 11.23
C ASP A 30 -0.60 -6.41 12.44
N GLU A 31 -0.11 -7.02 13.52
CA GLU A 31 -0.88 -7.19 14.76
C GLU A 31 -1.28 -5.86 15.42
N SER A 32 -0.40 -4.86 15.35
CA SER A 32 -0.67 -3.52 15.88
C SER A 32 -1.74 -2.81 15.06
N LEU A 33 -1.70 -2.96 13.73
CA LEU A 33 -2.71 -2.44 12.81
C LEU A 33 -4.06 -3.11 13.04
N LYS A 34 -4.12 -4.44 13.20
CA LYS A 34 -5.36 -5.18 13.50
C LYS A 34 -5.99 -4.73 14.81
N LYS A 35 -5.19 -4.57 15.87
CA LYS A 35 -5.65 -4.08 17.18
C LYS A 35 -6.18 -2.64 17.06
N MET A 36 -5.46 -1.76 16.38
CA MET A 36 -5.87 -0.37 16.17
C MET A 36 -7.18 -0.30 15.38
N THR A 37 -7.33 -1.05 14.29
CA THR A 37 -8.53 -1.09 13.45
C THR A 37 -9.75 -1.60 14.25
N SER A 38 -9.56 -2.63 15.08
CA SER A 38 -10.62 -3.15 15.96
C SER A 38 -11.07 -2.12 17.01
N SER A 39 -10.10 -1.41 17.60
CA SER A 39 -10.39 -0.33 18.56
C SER A 39 -11.08 0.86 17.88
N LEU A 40 -10.65 1.21 16.68
CA LEU A 40 -11.26 2.27 15.87
C LEU A 40 -12.72 1.95 15.54
N LYS A 41 -13.02 0.71 15.16
CA LYS A 41 -14.39 0.22 14.94
C LYS A 41 -15.24 0.35 16.21
N SER A 42 -14.71 -0.09 17.34
CA SER A 42 -15.43 -0.06 18.63
C SER A 42 -15.74 1.37 19.08
N ALA A 43 -14.77 2.28 18.95
CA ALA A 43 -14.91 3.69 19.33
C ALA A 43 -15.94 4.44 18.47
N ASN A 44 -16.07 4.06 17.18
CA ASN A 44 -16.90 4.81 16.23
C ASN A 44 -18.26 4.18 15.95
N LYS A 45 -18.52 2.93 16.37
CA LYS A 45 -19.78 2.20 16.10
C LYS A 45 -21.03 2.97 16.55
N ASN A 46 -20.97 3.67 17.68
CA ASN A 46 -22.10 4.41 18.28
C ASN A 46 -21.81 5.91 18.40
N SER A 47 -20.74 6.42 17.75
CA SER A 47 -20.40 7.83 17.84
C SER A 47 -21.43 8.68 17.11
N GLN A 48 -21.86 9.77 17.77
CA GLN A 48 -22.71 10.77 17.10
C GLN A 48 -21.97 11.36 15.90
N LYS A 49 -22.73 11.65 14.84
CA LYS A 49 -22.21 12.32 13.67
C LYS A 49 -21.71 13.71 14.08
N ASN A 50 -20.42 13.91 14.10
CA ASN A 50 -19.86 15.25 14.28
C ASN A 50 -20.01 15.99 12.95
N ALA A 51 -20.92 16.93 12.91
CA ALA A 51 -21.17 17.79 11.75
C ALA A 51 -20.07 18.87 11.63
N CYS A 52 -18.81 18.48 11.49
CA CYS A 52 -17.75 19.39 11.14
C CYS A 52 -17.37 19.20 9.67
N ILE A 53 -17.16 20.30 8.97
CA ILE A 53 -16.63 20.27 7.60
C ILE A 53 -15.17 19.81 7.68
N PRO A 54 -14.81 18.66 7.05
CA PRO A 54 -13.44 18.19 7.10
C PRO A 54 -12.50 19.16 6.36
N ILE A 55 -11.39 19.51 7.00
CA ILE A 55 -10.40 20.45 6.47
C ILE A 55 -9.37 19.67 5.63
N GLU A 56 -9.06 20.16 4.44
CA GLU A 56 -7.99 19.61 3.59
C GLU A 56 -6.66 19.54 4.35
N GLY A 57 -5.94 18.44 4.21
CA GLY A 57 -4.69 18.16 4.93
C GLY A 57 -4.90 17.62 6.36
N SER A 58 -6.12 17.59 6.89
CA SER A 58 -6.38 17.03 8.22
C SER A 58 -6.51 15.51 8.19
N TYR A 59 -6.16 14.88 9.33
CA TYR A 59 -6.40 13.46 9.56
C TYR A 59 -7.76 13.27 10.24
N VAL A 60 -8.52 12.32 9.72
CA VAL A 60 -9.88 12.01 10.16
C VAL A 60 -10.08 10.50 10.28
N VAL A 61 -11.21 10.11 10.88
CA VAL A 61 -11.74 8.75 10.78
C VAL A 61 -12.89 8.78 9.78
N VAL A 62 -12.95 7.82 8.87
CA VAL A 62 -14.03 7.69 7.90
C VAL A 62 -14.70 6.33 7.99
N GLU A 63 -16.02 6.34 7.81
CA GLU A 63 -16.78 5.13 7.55
C GLU A 63 -16.78 4.87 6.04
N HIS A 64 -16.05 3.85 5.63
CA HIS A 64 -15.97 3.39 4.25
C HIS A 64 -16.02 1.87 4.24
N LYS A 65 -17.08 1.29 3.71
CA LYS A 65 -17.29 -0.17 3.71
C LYS A 65 -16.31 -0.84 2.76
N ASP A 66 -15.42 -1.65 3.31
CA ASP A 66 -14.51 -2.49 2.55
C ASP A 66 -14.63 -3.93 3.08
N PRO A 67 -14.95 -4.93 2.23
CA PRO A 67 -15.18 -6.31 2.66
C PRO A 67 -13.92 -6.98 3.23
N ILE A 68 -12.73 -6.49 2.87
CA ILE A 68 -11.45 -7.07 3.29
C ILE A 68 -10.89 -6.30 4.49
N ARG A 69 -10.97 -4.94 4.45
CA ARG A 69 -10.31 -4.04 5.39
C ARG A 69 -11.22 -3.54 6.52
N GLY A 70 -12.52 -3.85 6.44
CA GLY A 70 -13.51 -3.39 7.40
C GLY A 70 -14.15 -2.04 7.04
N ASN A 71 -14.77 -1.39 8.02
CA ASN A 71 -15.64 -0.25 7.74
C ASN A 71 -15.10 1.09 8.25
N TRP A 72 -14.16 1.10 9.20
CA TRP A 72 -13.65 2.31 9.82
C TRP A 72 -12.17 2.45 9.59
N HIS A 73 -11.75 3.59 9.04
CA HIS A 73 -10.38 3.81 8.59
C HIS A 73 -9.87 5.18 9.01
N ARG A 74 -8.58 5.27 9.32
CA ARG A 74 -7.89 6.54 9.39
C ARG A 74 -7.66 7.06 7.97
N ALA A 75 -7.90 8.34 7.76
CA ALA A 75 -7.78 8.93 6.43
C ALA A 75 -7.18 10.33 6.48
N LEU A 76 -6.49 10.71 5.42
CA LEU A 76 -6.05 12.07 5.14
C LEU A 76 -7.02 12.71 4.17
N VAL A 77 -7.58 13.87 4.53
CA VAL A 77 -8.46 14.66 3.66
C VAL A 77 -7.62 15.28 2.54
N LYS A 78 -7.94 14.93 1.29
CA LYS A 78 -7.26 15.46 0.09
C LYS A 78 -7.99 16.63 -0.51
N LYS A 79 -9.33 16.59 -0.51
CA LYS A 79 -10.18 17.65 -1.08
C LYS A 79 -11.57 17.56 -0.46
N THR A 80 -12.17 18.70 -0.20
CA THR A 80 -13.56 18.82 0.25
C THR A 80 -14.40 19.45 -0.85
N ASP A 81 -15.52 18.82 -1.21
CA ASP A 81 -16.49 19.35 -2.16
C ASP A 81 -17.73 19.84 -1.41
N MET A 82 -17.89 21.16 -1.37
CA MET A 82 -19.00 21.83 -0.67
C MET A 82 -20.35 21.62 -1.38
N ASN A 83 -20.34 21.44 -2.69
CA ASN A 83 -21.59 21.34 -3.47
C ASN A 83 -22.23 19.95 -3.34
N THR A 84 -21.40 18.92 -3.28
CA THR A 84 -21.85 17.52 -3.18
C THR A 84 -21.81 16.99 -1.75
N GLU A 85 -21.35 17.77 -0.78
CA GLU A 85 -21.15 17.37 0.61
C GLU A 85 -20.30 16.09 0.73
N THR A 86 -19.27 15.98 -0.13
CA THR A 86 -18.37 14.83 -0.15
C THR A 86 -16.92 15.24 0.12
N VAL A 87 -16.13 14.23 0.50
CA VAL A 87 -14.71 14.38 0.84
C VAL A 87 -13.93 13.33 0.10
N HIS A 88 -12.93 13.77 -0.65
CA HIS A 88 -11.90 12.90 -1.22
C HIS A 88 -10.86 12.64 -0.14
N VAL A 89 -10.64 11.41 0.19
CA VAL A 89 -9.71 10.97 1.24
C VAL A 89 -8.75 9.92 0.73
N MET A 90 -7.57 9.85 1.34
CA MET A 90 -6.67 8.72 1.24
C MET A 90 -6.68 7.94 2.55
N LEU A 91 -7.04 6.66 2.51
CA LEU A 91 -6.99 5.75 3.65
C LEU A 91 -5.51 5.45 3.95
N VAL A 92 -4.98 6.07 5.01
CA VAL A 92 -3.53 6.16 5.24
C VAL A 92 -2.89 4.84 5.67
N ASP A 93 -3.69 3.87 6.08
CA ASP A 93 -3.19 2.54 6.42
C ASP A 93 -3.29 1.56 5.24
N TRP A 94 -3.90 1.96 4.12
CA TRP A 94 -4.14 1.07 2.98
C TRP A 94 -3.65 1.62 1.64
N GLY A 95 -3.33 2.93 1.57
CA GLY A 95 -2.97 3.59 0.31
C GLY A 95 -4.12 3.63 -0.70
N LEU A 96 -5.35 3.64 -0.22
CA LEU A 96 -6.55 3.62 -1.04
C LEU A 96 -7.22 5.01 -1.05
N ASN A 97 -7.54 5.52 -2.21
CA ASN A 97 -8.36 6.73 -2.33
C ASN A 97 -9.84 6.37 -2.31
N ALA A 98 -10.62 7.17 -1.60
CA ALA A 98 -12.07 7.03 -1.51
C ALA A 98 -12.76 8.40 -1.54
N VAL A 99 -14.02 8.40 -1.97
CA VAL A 99 -14.93 9.56 -1.83
C VAL A 99 -16.02 9.16 -0.85
N VAL A 100 -16.17 9.91 0.22
CA VAL A 100 -17.14 9.64 1.28
C VAL A 100 -18.00 10.86 1.55
N SER A 101 -19.24 10.65 2.04
CA SER A 101 -20.07 11.77 2.52
C SER A 101 -19.48 12.35 3.79
N TRP A 102 -19.67 13.65 4.03
CA TRP A 102 -19.32 14.31 5.31
C TRP A 102 -19.92 13.60 6.52
N ASN A 103 -21.11 13.04 6.35
CA ASN A 103 -21.79 12.28 7.39
C ASN A 103 -21.02 11.02 7.85
N SER A 104 -20.10 10.55 7.00
CA SER A 104 -19.24 9.39 7.27
C SER A 104 -17.90 9.77 7.90
N VAL A 105 -17.66 11.07 8.16
CA VAL A 105 -16.40 11.56 8.72
C VAL A 105 -16.52 11.81 10.22
N ARG A 106 -15.48 11.47 10.97
CA ARG A 106 -15.33 11.70 12.41
C ARG A 106 -13.96 12.29 12.70
N LEU A 107 -13.86 13.01 13.82
CA LEU A 107 -12.56 13.47 14.32
C LEU A 107 -11.70 12.28 14.73
N LEU A 108 -10.42 12.32 14.35
CA LEU A 108 -9.44 11.33 14.78
C LEU A 108 -9.00 11.65 16.22
N SER A 109 -9.27 10.73 17.14
CA SER A 109 -8.78 10.84 18.51
C SER A 109 -7.26 10.66 18.56
N GLU A 110 -6.59 11.39 19.44
CA GLU A 110 -5.15 11.34 19.67
C GLU A 110 -4.66 9.90 19.98
N SER A 111 -5.47 9.09 20.64
CA SER A 111 -5.14 7.68 20.92
C SER A 111 -4.84 6.87 19.65
N PHE A 112 -5.42 7.24 18.52
CA PHE A 112 -5.23 6.58 17.23
C PHE A 112 -4.12 7.21 16.37
N THR A 113 -3.40 8.23 16.86
CA THR A 113 -2.25 8.83 16.16
C THR A 113 -0.91 8.23 16.55
N LYS A 114 -0.87 7.41 17.63
CA LYS A 114 0.36 6.80 18.16
C LYS A 114 1.03 5.83 17.19
N LEU A 115 0.23 5.07 16.45
CA LEU A 115 0.73 4.23 15.37
C LEU A 115 0.85 5.08 14.11
N GLU A 116 2.05 5.16 13.52
CA GLU A 116 2.25 5.83 12.23
C GLU A 116 1.33 5.27 11.15
N SER A 117 1.13 6.00 10.06
CA SER A 117 0.44 5.48 8.86
C SER A 117 1.15 4.24 8.34
N GLN A 118 0.40 3.17 8.09
CA GLN A 118 0.98 1.86 7.79
C GLN A 118 1.18 1.59 6.31
N ALA A 119 0.47 2.28 5.42
CA ALA A 119 0.67 2.12 3.99
C ALA A 119 1.98 2.78 3.54
N VAL A 120 2.96 1.97 3.16
CA VAL A 120 4.24 2.40 2.59
C VAL A 120 4.15 2.27 1.08
N LEU A 121 4.30 3.40 0.37
CA LEU A 121 4.35 3.41 -1.09
C LEU A 121 5.73 2.95 -1.56
N VAL A 122 5.76 1.95 -2.42
CA VAL A 122 6.98 1.42 -3.03
C VAL A 122 6.84 1.33 -4.55
N LYS A 123 7.96 1.41 -5.24
CA LYS A 123 8.11 1.21 -6.69
C LYS A 123 8.98 -0.01 -6.93
N MET A 124 8.54 -0.91 -7.79
CA MET A 124 9.38 -2.05 -8.20
C MET A 124 10.57 -1.55 -9.03
N VAL A 125 11.77 -1.92 -8.61
CA VAL A 125 13.01 -1.52 -9.28
C VAL A 125 13.25 -2.34 -10.55
N HIS A 126 13.92 -1.75 -11.56
CA HIS A 126 14.36 -2.35 -12.82
C HIS A 126 13.26 -2.96 -13.68
N VAL A 127 12.02 -2.54 -13.50
CA VAL A 127 10.90 -2.90 -14.36
C VAL A 127 10.21 -1.66 -14.89
N GLU A 128 9.80 -1.72 -16.14
CA GLU A 128 9.09 -0.66 -16.85
C GLU A 128 7.90 -1.25 -17.62
N PRO A 129 6.89 -0.45 -18.00
CA PRO A 129 5.82 -0.93 -18.87
C PRO A 129 6.34 -1.61 -20.13
N SER A 130 5.64 -2.64 -20.62
CA SER A 130 6.05 -3.41 -21.81
C SER A 130 6.27 -2.50 -23.02
N GLU A 131 5.40 -1.49 -23.20
CA GLU A 131 5.53 -0.50 -24.26
C GLU A 131 6.11 0.81 -23.72
N VAL A 132 7.12 1.33 -24.42
CA VAL A 132 7.80 2.56 -24.03
C VAL A 132 6.84 3.75 -24.07
N GLY A 133 6.80 4.52 -22.98
CA GLY A 133 5.96 5.71 -22.90
C GLY A 133 4.46 5.43 -22.68
N GLN A 134 4.05 4.19 -22.54
CA GLN A 134 2.69 3.81 -22.19
C GLN A 134 2.54 3.53 -20.68
N PRO A 135 1.33 3.64 -20.12
CA PRO A 135 1.06 3.23 -18.76
C PRO A 135 1.19 1.71 -18.60
N TRP A 136 1.26 1.25 -17.35
CA TRP A 136 1.20 -0.16 -17.02
C TRP A 136 -0.10 -0.80 -17.49
N SER A 137 -0.01 -2.02 -18.01
CA SER A 137 -1.19 -2.79 -18.42
C SER A 137 -2.00 -3.25 -17.20
N GLU A 138 -3.30 -3.46 -17.39
CA GLU A 138 -4.15 -4.06 -16.35
C GLU A 138 -3.68 -5.48 -15.98
N SER A 139 -3.08 -6.22 -16.94
CA SER A 139 -2.52 -7.55 -16.70
C SER A 139 -1.36 -7.52 -15.70
N ALA A 140 -0.48 -6.51 -15.76
CA ALA A 140 0.58 -6.32 -14.78
C ALA A 140 0.04 -6.11 -13.36
N LYS A 141 -1.02 -5.32 -13.24
CA LYS A 141 -1.72 -5.09 -11.98
C LYS A 141 -2.38 -6.37 -11.45
N VAL A 142 -3.12 -7.09 -12.30
CA VAL A 142 -3.77 -8.36 -11.94
C VAL A 142 -2.75 -9.40 -11.49
N PHE A 143 -1.59 -9.47 -12.15
CA PHE A 143 -0.49 -10.33 -11.72
C PHE A 143 -0.05 -10.04 -10.28
N LEU A 144 0.13 -8.78 -9.91
CA LEU A 144 0.53 -8.41 -8.55
C LEU A 144 -0.61 -8.57 -7.53
N GLN A 145 -1.86 -8.40 -7.95
CA GLN A 145 -3.03 -8.57 -7.08
C GLN A 145 -3.19 -10.00 -6.54
N LYS A 146 -2.60 -11.01 -7.19
CA LYS A 146 -2.61 -12.39 -6.64
C LYS A 146 -1.99 -12.43 -5.25
N PHE A 147 -0.84 -11.75 -5.03
CA PHE A 147 -0.15 -11.70 -3.75
C PHE A 147 -0.94 -10.94 -2.68
N PHE A 148 -1.66 -9.87 -3.08
CA PHE A 148 -2.57 -9.18 -2.19
C PHE A 148 -3.72 -10.08 -1.71
N ARG A 149 -4.33 -10.86 -2.61
CA ARG A 149 -5.47 -11.74 -2.28
C ARG A 149 -5.06 -12.89 -1.34
N MET A 150 -3.88 -13.43 -1.51
CA MET A 150 -3.35 -14.52 -0.69
C MET A 150 -2.84 -14.04 0.67
N GLN A 151 -2.63 -12.72 0.84
CA GLN A 151 -2.03 -12.12 2.04
C GLN A 151 -0.64 -12.71 2.35
N ASP A 152 0.12 -13.01 1.30
CA ASP A 152 1.44 -13.60 1.43
C ASP A 152 2.40 -12.62 2.08
N VAL A 153 3.25 -13.14 2.97
CA VAL A 153 4.39 -12.40 3.48
C VAL A 153 5.52 -12.51 2.45
N LEU A 154 5.88 -11.36 1.89
CA LEU A 154 6.94 -11.24 0.91
C LEU A 154 8.20 -10.66 1.57
N LYS A 155 9.36 -11.01 1.07
CA LYS A 155 10.60 -10.31 1.38
C LYS A 155 10.74 -9.10 0.45
N MET A 156 10.97 -7.95 1.02
CA MET A 156 11.26 -6.69 0.32
C MET A 156 12.72 -6.32 0.54
N VAL A 157 13.45 -6.03 -0.53
CA VAL A 157 14.83 -5.51 -0.48
C VAL A 157 14.85 -4.10 -1.04
N VAL A 158 15.37 -3.15 -0.26
CA VAL A 158 15.42 -1.73 -0.62
C VAL A 158 16.63 -1.44 -1.52
N HIS A 159 16.38 -0.93 -2.71
CA HIS A 159 17.40 -0.51 -3.68
C HIS A 159 17.67 0.99 -3.66
N ASN A 160 16.62 1.80 -3.51
CA ASN A 160 16.71 3.25 -3.40
C ASN A 160 15.67 3.74 -2.38
N VAL A 161 15.93 4.87 -1.74
CA VAL A 161 15.06 5.41 -0.66
C VAL A 161 14.26 6.64 -1.09
N ASP A 162 14.63 7.29 -2.19
CA ASP A 162 13.93 8.46 -2.73
C ASP A 162 14.00 8.48 -4.26
N PRO A 163 12.94 8.02 -4.97
CA PRO A 163 11.77 7.30 -4.45
C PRO A 163 12.14 5.94 -3.83
N LEU A 164 11.26 5.38 -2.99
CA LEU A 164 11.49 4.07 -2.39
C LEU A 164 11.32 2.97 -3.46
N GLU A 165 12.45 2.52 -3.99
CA GLU A 165 12.51 1.47 -5.02
C GLU A 165 12.95 0.14 -4.40
N VAL A 166 12.23 -0.93 -4.73
CA VAL A 166 12.38 -2.22 -4.07
C VAL A 166 12.36 -3.39 -5.05
N ALA A 167 13.02 -4.48 -4.67
CA ALA A 167 12.75 -5.80 -5.20
C ALA A 167 11.87 -6.56 -4.21
N LEU A 168 10.87 -7.30 -4.74
CA LEU A 168 9.96 -8.13 -3.96
C LEU A 168 10.22 -9.60 -4.27
N PHE A 169 10.21 -10.45 -3.24
CA PHE A 169 10.45 -11.88 -3.35
C PHE A 169 9.36 -12.67 -2.65
N GLU A 170 8.90 -13.71 -3.32
CA GLU A 170 8.13 -14.81 -2.71
C GLU A 170 9.11 -15.85 -2.17
N CYS A 171 9.06 -16.13 -0.86
CA CYS A 171 9.96 -17.07 -0.20
C CYS A 171 9.30 -18.44 -0.09
N LEU A 172 9.74 -19.40 -0.90
CA LEU A 172 9.23 -20.76 -0.92
C LEU A 172 10.27 -21.74 -0.34
N GLY A 173 10.26 -21.90 0.97
CA GLY A 173 11.25 -22.73 1.67
C GLY A 173 12.66 -22.15 1.53
N ASN A 174 13.54 -22.83 0.78
CA ASN A 174 14.92 -22.39 0.54
C ASN A 174 15.11 -21.66 -0.78
N VAL A 175 14.03 -21.30 -1.47
CA VAL A 175 14.08 -20.61 -2.77
C VAL A 175 13.34 -19.29 -2.68
N ASP A 176 14.05 -18.22 -3.02
CA ASP A 176 13.47 -16.88 -3.16
C ASP A 176 13.19 -16.62 -4.64
N ILE A 177 11.95 -16.37 -4.97
CA ILE A 177 11.51 -16.07 -6.34
C ILE A 177 11.31 -14.56 -6.47
N CYS A 178 12.11 -13.92 -7.31
CA CYS A 178 12.01 -12.48 -7.55
C CYS A 178 10.75 -12.15 -8.37
N ILE A 179 9.79 -11.47 -7.75
CA ILE A 179 8.52 -11.07 -8.38
C ILE A 179 8.76 -10.05 -9.51
N ASN A 180 9.77 -9.16 -9.35
CA ASN A 180 10.16 -8.22 -10.40
C ASN A 180 10.61 -8.95 -11.67
N ALA A 181 11.39 -10.02 -11.51
CA ALA A 181 11.85 -10.85 -12.64
C ALA A 181 10.70 -11.65 -13.27
N GLN A 182 9.78 -12.20 -12.44
CA GLN A 182 8.60 -12.90 -12.96
C GLN A 182 7.71 -11.98 -13.80
N LEU A 183 7.51 -10.73 -13.38
CA LEU A 183 6.70 -9.75 -14.11
C LEU A 183 7.25 -9.52 -15.53
N VAL A 184 8.58 -9.52 -15.67
CA VAL A 184 9.25 -9.41 -16.99
C VAL A 184 9.16 -10.73 -17.77
N ALA A 185 9.38 -11.88 -17.12
CA ALA A 185 9.33 -13.20 -17.76
C ALA A 185 7.93 -13.52 -18.31
N GLU A 186 6.87 -13.09 -17.63
CA GLU A 186 5.47 -13.22 -18.04
C GLU A 186 5.02 -12.17 -19.07
N ASN A 187 5.94 -11.33 -19.57
CA ASN A 187 5.67 -10.24 -20.52
C ASN A 187 4.70 -9.16 -20.02
N TYR A 188 4.52 -9.02 -18.70
CA TYR A 188 3.72 -7.92 -18.12
C TYR A 188 4.49 -6.61 -18.01
N GLY A 189 5.81 -6.64 -18.20
CA GLY A 189 6.72 -5.52 -18.22
C GLY A 189 7.99 -5.86 -18.98
N ARG A 190 8.86 -4.87 -19.14
CA ARG A 190 10.22 -5.03 -19.68
C ARG A 190 11.26 -4.69 -18.62
N SER A 191 12.45 -5.28 -18.74
CA SER A 191 13.57 -4.89 -17.88
C SER A 191 14.12 -3.51 -18.31
N SER A 192 14.37 -2.64 -17.32
CA SER A 192 15.10 -1.38 -17.50
C SER A 192 16.54 -1.44 -16.99
N GLY A 193 16.94 -2.57 -16.39
CA GLY A 193 18.30 -2.81 -15.93
C GLY A 193 19.20 -3.51 -16.97
N THR A 194 20.50 -3.56 -16.70
CA THR A 194 21.42 -4.39 -17.47
C THR A 194 21.13 -5.87 -17.19
N VAL A 195 21.35 -6.73 -18.17
CA VAL A 195 21.13 -8.20 -18.07
C VAL A 195 21.86 -8.81 -16.86
N SER A 196 23.03 -8.30 -16.48
CA SER A 196 23.76 -8.70 -15.28
C SER A 196 23.02 -8.42 -13.97
N GLN A 197 22.34 -7.28 -13.86
CA GLN A 197 21.55 -6.94 -12.65
C GLN A 197 20.32 -7.83 -12.50
N THR A 198 19.69 -8.21 -13.61
CA THR A 198 18.53 -9.12 -13.60
C THR A 198 18.94 -10.56 -13.25
N ILE A 199 20.15 -10.99 -13.63
CA ILE A 199 20.69 -12.33 -13.35
C ILE A 199 21.17 -12.45 -11.89
N GLU A 200 21.71 -11.39 -11.29
CA GLU A 200 22.11 -11.40 -9.87
C GLU A 200 20.93 -11.63 -8.94
N TRP A 201 19.74 -11.17 -9.29
CA TRP A 201 18.53 -11.43 -8.48
C TRP A 201 18.04 -12.89 -8.51
N SER A 202 18.36 -13.63 -9.58
CA SER A 202 17.99 -15.05 -9.70
C SER A 202 19.05 -15.98 -9.13
N ARG A 203 20.24 -15.50 -8.76
CA ARG A 203 21.39 -16.33 -8.39
C ARG A 203 21.94 -16.13 -6.99
N ASN A 204 21.48 -15.13 -6.24
CA ASN A 204 22.01 -14.90 -4.89
C ASN A 204 20.90 -14.91 -3.84
N PRO A 205 20.53 -16.08 -3.30
CA PRO A 205 20.09 -16.20 -1.93
C PRO A 205 21.39 -16.16 -1.09
N ALA A 206 21.74 -14.98 -0.55
CA ALA A 206 22.75 -14.92 0.49
C ALA A 206 22.16 -15.41 1.80
#